data_4735d333ff3d774657032d016a3c57a9
#
_entry.id   4735d333ff3d774657032d016a3c57a9
#
_cell.length_a   1.000
_cell.length_b   1.000
_cell.length_c   1.000
_cell.angle_alpha   90.00
_cell.angle_beta   90.00
_cell.angle_gamma   90.00
#
_symmetry.space_group_name_H-M   'P 1'
#
loop_
_entity.id
_entity.type
_entity.pdbx_description
1 polymer ?
#
loop_
_entity_poly.entity_id
_entity_poly.type
_entity_poly.pdbx_seq_one_letter_code
_entity_poly.pdbx_strand_id
1 'polypeptide(L)'
;MKKTTLLAPVAAIALALTSLTGSFTSASAASTACTPSTLKTVTAKTLTIATGAPAYSPWVIDDKPESGKGFEAAVAYAVAKKLGYTNAQVKWIRTTFDSAIAPGPKKFDFNIQQYSITADRAKVVDFSSAYYKSNQAIVTYKGSKLDGVKSIADVKAANATIGAAVSSTSLDAVQNQLGVKPQVFNDNAAAVTALKNKQIDGLVVDLPTAFYLSAAEVPNGIIAGQFANVDKADKGAGLLLAKNSPITACVTKALDAVRSSGELATITSKWLTASAGAPVLK
;
A
#
# COMPACT_ATOMS: atom_id res chain seq x y z
N MET A 1 57.89 -22.42 -85.66
CA MET A 1 56.61 -22.33 -84.94
C MET A 1 56.61 -23.48 -83.95
N LYS A 2 57.05 -23.21 -82.70
CA LYS A 2 56.99 -24.20 -81.59
C LYS A 2 56.32 -23.53 -80.42
N LYS A 3 55.18 -24.03 -79.98
CA LYS A 3 54.46 -23.62 -78.83
C LYS A 3 55.09 -24.26 -77.58
N THR A 4 55.59 -23.49 -76.70
CA THR A 4 56.11 -23.96 -75.40
C THR A 4 55.04 -23.70 -74.30
N THR A 5 54.56 -24.77 -73.73
CA THR A 5 53.57 -24.74 -72.65
C THR A 5 54.37 -24.71 -71.31
N LEU A 6 54.19 -23.68 -70.52
CA LEU A 6 54.69 -23.60 -69.16
C LEU A 6 53.61 -24.10 -68.19
N LEU A 7 53.90 -25.16 -67.43
CA LEU A 7 53.15 -25.60 -66.25
C LEU A 7 53.65 -24.77 -65.03
N ALA A 8 52.69 -24.16 -64.33
CA ALA A 8 52.89 -23.60 -63.02
C ALA A 8 52.43 -24.54 -61.94
N PRO A 9 53.12 -24.70 -60.80
CA PRO A 9 52.67 -25.56 -59.74
C PRO A 9 51.66 -24.83 -58.84
N VAL A 10 50.57 -25.55 -58.56
CA VAL A 10 49.52 -25.13 -57.59
C VAL A 10 50.02 -25.42 -56.16
N ALA A 11 50.30 -24.38 -55.41
CA ALA A 11 50.55 -24.49 -53.95
C ALA A 11 49.22 -24.58 -53.22
N ALA A 12 48.94 -25.72 -52.61
CA ALA A 12 47.80 -25.92 -51.75
C ALA A 12 48.05 -25.26 -50.36
N ILE A 13 47.35 -24.16 -50.06
CA ILE A 13 47.34 -23.56 -48.74
C ILE A 13 46.25 -24.23 -47.96
N ALA A 14 46.62 -25.05 -46.96
CA ALA A 14 45.69 -25.63 -45.99
C ALA A 14 45.32 -24.55 -44.96
N LEU A 15 44.10 -24.00 -45.02
CA LEU A 15 43.55 -23.15 -43.95
C LEU A 15 43.11 -24.06 -42.78
N ALA A 16 43.85 -23.99 -41.67
CA ALA A 16 43.45 -24.58 -40.40
C ALA A 16 42.37 -23.67 -39.77
N LEU A 17 41.07 -24.07 -39.87
CA LEU A 17 39.99 -23.44 -39.09
C LEU A 17 40.12 -23.91 -37.61
N THR A 18 40.70 -23.09 -36.74
CA THR A 18 40.59 -23.27 -35.32
C THR A 18 39.20 -22.78 -34.91
N SER A 19 38.26 -23.72 -34.67
CA SER A 19 36.94 -23.45 -34.07
C SER A 19 37.15 -23.09 -32.58
N LEU A 20 37.16 -21.79 -32.28
CA LEU A 20 36.99 -21.31 -30.90
C LEU A 20 35.53 -21.62 -30.48
N THR A 21 35.30 -22.74 -29.84
CA THR A 21 34.06 -22.97 -29.10
C THR A 21 34.10 -22.16 -27.80
N GLY A 22 33.68 -20.89 -27.90
CA GLY A 22 33.41 -20.08 -26.74
C GLY A 22 32.25 -20.66 -25.97
N SER A 23 32.53 -21.34 -24.84
CA SER A 23 31.51 -21.72 -23.90
C SER A 23 30.89 -20.46 -23.31
N PHE A 24 29.76 -20.01 -23.86
CA PHE A 24 28.92 -19.01 -23.18
C PHE A 24 28.35 -19.66 -21.93
N THR A 25 29.05 -19.52 -20.81
CA THR A 25 28.46 -19.74 -19.50
C THR A 25 27.39 -18.68 -19.32
N SER A 26 26.14 -19.03 -19.63
CA SER A 26 24.98 -18.25 -19.21
C SER A 26 25.06 -18.17 -17.69
N ALA A 27 25.50 -17.01 -17.18
CA ALA A 27 25.36 -16.68 -15.77
C ALA A 27 23.86 -16.66 -15.49
N SER A 28 23.31 -17.80 -15.08
CA SER A 28 21.99 -17.87 -14.50
C SER A 28 22.03 -16.95 -13.28
N ALA A 29 21.39 -15.77 -13.38
CA ALA A 29 21.17 -14.91 -12.24
C ALA A 29 20.48 -15.76 -11.19
N ALA A 30 21.22 -16.17 -10.16
CA ALA A 30 20.68 -16.94 -9.07
C ALA A 30 19.50 -16.15 -8.51
N SER A 31 18.27 -16.66 -8.73
CA SER A 31 17.07 -16.10 -8.14
C SER A 31 17.29 -16.14 -6.63
N THR A 32 17.59 -14.99 -6.03
CA THR A 32 17.80 -14.89 -4.57
C THR A 32 16.53 -15.40 -3.90
N ALA A 33 16.61 -16.52 -3.20
CA ALA A 33 15.46 -17.11 -2.53
C ALA A 33 14.91 -16.10 -1.51
N CYS A 34 13.59 -15.87 -1.52
CA CYS A 34 12.93 -14.96 -0.60
C CYS A 34 12.60 -15.67 0.72
N THR A 35 13.63 -15.98 1.51
CA THR A 35 13.50 -16.73 2.78
C THR A 35 14.10 -15.95 3.95
N PRO A 36 13.74 -16.24 5.21
CA PRO A 36 14.29 -15.56 6.39
C PRO A 36 15.82 -15.57 6.49
N SER A 37 16.48 -16.55 5.89
CA SER A 37 17.95 -16.66 5.90
C SER A 37 18.63 -15.82 4.81
N THR A 38 17.91 -15.43 3.75
CA THR A 38 18.46 -14.71 2.60
C THR A 38 18.01 -13.27 2.51
N LEU A 39 16.86 -12.94 3.11
CA LEU A 39 16.32 -11.59 3.13
C LEU A 39 17.17 -10.68 4.03
N LYS A 40 17.50 -9.49 3.49
CA LYS A 40 18.20 -8.43 4.23
C LYS A 40 17.19 -7.57 4.99
N THR A 41 16.64 -8.13 6.08
CA THR A 41 15.72 -7.44 6.97
C THR A 41 16.45 -6.54 7.97
N VAL A 42 15.72 -5.56 8.56
CA VAL A 42 16.26 -4.64 9.59
C VAL A 42 16.89 -5.42 10.76
N THR A 43 16.27 -6.51 11.15
CA THR A 43 16.83 -7.45 12.12
C THR A 43 16.92 -8.82 11.46
N ALA A 44 18.11 -9.41 11.42
CA ALA A 44 18.34 -10.70 10.77
C ALA A 44 17.35 -11.77 11.26
N LYS A 45 16.76 -12.53 10.32
CA LYS A 45 15.77 -13.59 10.56
C LYS A 45 14.48 -13.16 11.27
N THR A 46 14.26 -11.85 11.41
CA THR A 46 13.04 -11.27 11.98
C THR A 46 12.40 -10.36 10.94
N LEU A 47 11.08 -10.45 10.77
CA LEU A 47 10.33 -9.54 9.92
C LEU A 47 9.69 -8.44 10.79
N THR A 48 10.25 -7.24 10.72
CA THR A 48 9.73 -6.09 11.47
C THR A 48 8.68 -5.37 10.65
N ILE A 49 7.43 -5.44 11.08
CA ILE A 49 6.28 -4.84 10.41
C ILE A 49 5.84 -3.61 11.21
N ALA A 50 5.56 -2.51 10.52
CA ALA A 50 5.05 -1.32 11.15
C ALA A 50 3.56 -1.10 10.83
N THR A 51 2.84 -0.46 11.75
CA THR A 51 1.48 0.04 11.57
C THR A 51 1.25 1.31 12.39
N GLY A 52 0.07 1.91 12.31
CA GLY A 52 -0.30 3.13 13.03
C GLY A 52 -0.46 2.96 14.53
N ALA A 53 -0.58 4.08 15.23
CA ALA A 53 -0.92 4.16 16.64
C ALA A 53 -1.94 5.31 16.87
N PRO A 54 -3.23 5.01 17.13
CA PRO A 54 -3.84 3.68 17.10
C PRO A 54 -4.03 3.14 15.67
N ALA A 55 -4.08 1.81 15.54
CA ALA A 55 -4.53 1.13 14.33
C ALA A 55 -6.00 0.74 14.51
N TYR A 56 -6.88 1.34 13.70
CA TYR A 56 -8.33 1.17 13.85
C TYR A 56 -8.86 -0.15 13.26
N SER A 57 -9.96 -0.62 13.84
CA SER A 57 -10.81 -1.61 13.19
C SER A 57 -11.39 -1.02 11.88
N PRO A 58 -11.64 -1.82 10.85
CA PRO A 58 -11.45 -3.27 10.76
C PRO A 58 -10.03 -3.69 10.31
N TRP A 59 -9.09 -2.73 10.18
CA TRP A 59 -7.72 -2.96 9.72
C TRP A 59 -6.92 -3.78 10.74
N VAL A 60 -7.00 -3.39 12.00
CA VAL A 60 -6.44 -4.08 13.16
C VAL A 60 -7.48 -4.08 14.27
N ILE A 61 -7.84 -5.24 14.79
CA ILE A 61 -8.83 -5.34 15.86
C ILE A 61 -8.18 -5.03 17.21
N ASP A 62 -8.87 -4.24 18.03
CA ASP A 62 -8.47 -3.84 19.38
C ASP A 62 -7.08 -3.19 19.46
N ASP A 63 -6.63 -2.57 18.36
CA ASP A 63 -5.28 -1.99 18.26
C ASP A 63 -4.15 -3.00 18.58
N LYS A 64 -4.37 -4.32 18.27
CA LYS A 64 -3.46 -5.43 18.57
C LYS A 64 -3.03 -6.15 17.29
N PRO A 65 -2.10 -5.61 16.49
CA PRO A 65 -1.67 -6.21 15.22
C PRO A 65 -1.04 -7.58 15.41
N GLU A 66 -0.37 -7.83 16.55
CA GLU A 66 0.22 -9.11 16.91
C GLU A 66 -0.81 -10.25 17.05
N SER A 67 -2.09 -9.91 17.24
CA SER A 67 -3.17 -10.90 17.29
C SER A 67 -3.48 -11.53 15.92
N GLY A 68 -3.01 -10.93 14.82
CA GLY A 68 -3.38 -11.32 13.46
C GLY A 68 -4.85 -11.07 13.10
N LYS A 69 -5.60 -10.39 13.99
CA LYS A 69 -7.01 -10.06 13.77
C LYS A 69 -7.16 -8.68 13.14
N GLY A 70 -8.02 -8.59 12.13
CA GLY A 70 -8.22 -7.43 11.28
C GLY A 70 -7.63 -7.64 9.89
N PHE A 71 -8.09 -6.84 8.94
CA PHE A 71 -7.73 -7.03 7.53
C PHE A 71 -6.22 -6.92 7.30
N GLU A 72 -5.61 -5.81 7.74
CA GLU A 72 -4.18 -5.57 7.51
C GLU A 72 -3.29 -6.46 8.36
N ALA A 73 -3.67 -6.74 9.61
CA ALA A 73 -2.95 -7.70 10.43
C ALA A 73 -2.92 -9.09 9.77
N ALA A 74 -4.07 -9.55 9.24
CA ALA A 74 -4.15 -10.84 8.56
C ALA A 74 -3.34 -10.86 7.24
N VAL A 75 -3.39 -9.79 6.43
CA VAL A 75 -2.58 -9.65 5.21
C VAL A 75 -1.10 -9.70 5.55
N ALA A 76 -0.66 -8.98 6.58
CA ALA A 76 0.74 -8.93 7.01
C ALA A 76 1.26 -10.33 7.40
N TYR A 77 0.50 -11.09 8.18
CA TYR A 77 0.88 -12.47 8.53
C TYR A 77 0.83 -13.43 7.33
N ALA A 78 -0.12 -13.24 6.40
CA ALA A 78 -0.15 -14.03 5.17
C ALA A 78 1.11 -13.79 4.31
N VAL A 79 1.53 -12.54 4.17
CA VAL A 79 2.79 -12.17 3.48
C VAL A 79 4.00 -12.75 4.22
N ALA A 80 4.07 -12.60 5.55
CA ALA A 80 5.14 -13.18 6.36
C ALA A 80 5.27 -14.69 6.15
N LYS A 81 4.15 -15.41 6.15
CA LYS A 81 4.10 -16.85 5.87
C LYS A 81 4.61 -17.21 4.47
N LYS A 82 4.23 -16.44 3.43
CA LYS A 82 4.75 -16.66 2.05
C LYS A 82 6.25 -16.39 1.94
N LEU A 83 6.82 -15.53 2.80
CA LEU A 83 8.26 -15.30 2.94
C LEU A 83 8.96 -16.36 3.82
N GLY A 84 8.21 -17.31 4.37
CA GLY A 84 8.75 -18.39 5.21
C GLY A 84 8.96 -18.03 6.68
N TYR A 85 8.45 -16.87 7.14
CA TYR A 85 8.51 -16.50 8.57
C TYR A 85 7.39 -17.18 9.36
N THR A 86 7.72 -17.64 10.56
CA THR A 86 6.73 -18.02 11.58
C THR A 86 6.17 -16.78 12.26
N ASN A 87 5.03 -16.91 12.94
CA ASN A 87 4.45 -15.78 13.68
C ASN A 87 5.41 -15.27 14.79
N ALA A 88 6.18 -16.15 15.40
CA ALA A 88 7.18 -15.77 16.42
C ALA A 88 8.35 -14.93 15.87
N GLN A 89 8.59 -14.98 14.56
CA GLN A 89 9.61 -14.19 13.88
C GLN A 89 9.08 -12.85 13.37
N VAL A 90 7.78 -12.55 13.55
CA VAL A 90 7.18 -11.26 13.20
C VAL A 90 7.24 -10.36 14.43
N LYS A 91 7.81 -9.16 14.24
CA LYS A 91 7.84 -8.11 15.26
C LYS A 91 7.05 -6.90 14.77
N TRP A 92 6.12 -6.43 15.58
CA TRP A 92 5.37 -5.20 15.28
C TRP A 92 5.99 -3.99 15.94
N ILE A 93 6.01 -2.87 15.21
CA ILE A 93 6.34 -1.55 15.74
C ILE A 93 5.27 -0.53 15.33
N ARG A 94 5.27 0.61 16.01
CA ARG A 94 4.33 1.70 15.73
C ARG A 94 5.05 2.86 15.07
N THR A 95 4.37 3.49 14.10
CA THR A 95 4.85 4.71 13.43
C THR A 95 3.71 5.69 13.26
N THR A 96 4.02 6.97 13.16
CA THR A 96 3.04 7.92 12.61
C THR A 96 2.91 7.73 11.11
N PHE A 97 1.76 8.05 10.55
CA PHE A 97 1.49 7.94 9.10
C PHE A 97 2.53 8.73 8.29
N ASP A 98 2.73 9.99 8.67
CA ASP A 98 3.64 10.91 7.97
C ASP A 98 5.11 10.49 8.07
N SER A 99 5.58 10.05 9.25
CA SER A 99 6.97 9.61 9.42
C SER A 99 7.33 8.38 8.59
N ALA A 100 6.36 7.52 8.33
CA ALA A 100 6.60 6.35 7.48
C ALA A 100 6.79 6.72 6.00
N ILE A 101 6.12 7.79 5.52
CA ILE A 101 6.27 8.29 4.14
C ILE A 101 7.53 9.15 3.99
N ALA A 102 8.00 9.80 5.04
CA ALA A 102 9.15 10.68 4.98
C ALA A 102 10.38 9.98 4.34
N PRO A 103 11.20 10.66 3.53
CA PRO A 103 12.39 10.05 2.93
C PRO A 103 13.39 9.58 3.99
N GLY A 104 14.24 8.61 3.61
CA GLY A 104 15.32 8.10 4.46
C GLY A 104 15.12 6.67 4.97
N PRO A 105 16.06 6.19 5.81
CA PRO A 105 16.05 4.82 6.31
C PRO A 105 14.86 4.56 7.23
N LYS A 106 14.35 3.32 7.20
CA LYS A 106 13.23 2.87 8.01
C LYS A 106 13.68 1.91 9.11
N LYS A 107 12.96 1.92 10.24
CA LYS A 107 13.16 0.96 11.33
C LYS A 107 12.29 -0.29 11.18
N PHE A 108 11.66 -0.47 10.02
CA PHE A 108 10.78 -1.59 9.67
C PHE A 108 11.14 -2.14 8.30
N ASP A 109 10.77 -3.37 8.05
CA ASP A 109 10.92 -4.04 6.77
C ASP A 109 9.82 -3.61 5.80
N PHE A 110 8.58 -3.57 6.25
CA PHE A 110 7.48 -2.88 5.58
C PHE A 110 6.47 -2.32 6.59
N ASN A 111 5.70 -1.34 6.14
CA ASN A 111 4.58 -0.76 6.88
C ASN A 111 3.27 -1.07 6.16
N ILE A 112 2.22 -1.37 6.92
CA ILE A 112 0.87 -1.61 6.43
C ILE A 112 -0.10 -0.72 7.22
N GLN A 113 -0.60 0.33 6.56
CA GLN A 113 -1.47 1.36 7.15
C GLN A 113 -2.17 2.16 6.05
N GLN A 114 -2.90 1.50 5.17
CA GLN A 114 -3.69 2.07 4.07
C GLN A 114 -2.91 3.07 3.18
N TYR A 115 -1.62 2.86 2.97
CA TYR A 115 -0.82 3.75 2.13
C TYR A 115 -1.18 3.62 0.65
N SER A 116 -1.95 4.56 0.11
CA SER A 116 -2.23 4.66 -1.32
C SER A 116 -0.93 4.85 -2.10
N ILE A 117 -0.76 4.08 -3.17
CA ILE A 117 0.39 4.15 -4.07
C ILE A 117 0.22 5.37 -4.97
N THR A 118 0.87 6.48 -4.62
CA THR A 118 0.89 7.70 -5.43
C THR A 118 2.25 7.91 -6.08
N ALA A 119 2.28 8.67 -7.19
CA ALA A 119 3.52 9.00 -7.90
C ALA A 119 4.51 9.75 -6.99
N ASP A 120 4.01 10.66 -6.16
CA ASP A 120 4.86 11.47 -5.27
C ASP A 120 5.45 10.63 -4.14
N ARG A 121 4.66 9.78 -3.50
CA ARG A 121 5.17 8.83 -2.49
C ARG A 121 6.20 7.87 -3.08
N ALA A 122 5.98 7.38 -4.30
CA ALA A 122 6.90 6.46 -4.97
C ALA A 122 8.28 7.09 -5.31
N LYS A 123 8.42 8.41 -5.26
CA LYS A 123 9.73 9.08 -5.38
C LYS A 123 10.63 8.84 -4.17
N VAL A 124 10.04 8.70 -2.98
CA VAL A 124 10.76 8.70 -1.68
C VAL A 124 10.66 7.39 -0.89
N VAL A 125 9.70 6.52 -1.21
CA VAL A 125 9.52 5.18 -0.65
C VAL A 125 9.25 4.17 -1.76
N ASP A 126 9.40 2.87 -1.46
CA ASP A 126 8.96 1.79 -2.34
C ASP A 126 7.60 1.25 -1.88
N PHE A 127 6.91 0.61 -2.81
CA PHE A 127 5.64 -0.08 -2.55
C PHE A 127 5.67 -1.49 -3.14
N SER A 128 4.93 -2.39 -2.50
CA SER A 128 4.50 -3.63 -3.12
C SER A 128 3.43 -3.37 -4.18
N SER A 129 2.92 -4.41 -4.83
CA SER A 129 1.62 -4.38 -5.49
C SER A 129 0.51 -4.00 -4.48
N ALA A 130 -0.62 -3.45 -4.97
CA ALA A 130 -1.71 -3.05 -4.07
C ALA A 130 -2.39 -4.27 -3.42
N TYR A 131 -2.72 -4.19 -2.13
CA TYR A 131 -3.49 -5.23 -1.43
C TYR A 131 -4.98 -4.88 -1.31
N TYR A 132 -5.33 -3.60 -1.40
CA TYR A 132 -6.71 -3.12 -1.29
C TYR A 132 -6.92 -1.80 -2.02
N LYS A 133 -8.16 -1.53 -2.41
CA LYS A 133 -8.59 -0.23 -2.94
C LYS A 133 -9.86 0.19 -2.23
N SER A 134 -9.89 1.42 -1.71
CA SER A 134 -11.00 1.99 -0.97
C SER A 134 -11.41 3.33 -1.55
N ASN A 135 -12.69 3.65 -1.43
CA ASN A 135 -13.17 5.02 -1.60
C ASN A 135 -12.91 5.82 -0.32
N GLN A 136 -12.87 7.15 -0.44
CA GLN A 136 -12.89 8.08 0.67
C GLN A 136 -14.34 8.35 1.07
N ALA A 137 -14.60 8.59 2.36
CA ALA A 137 -15.92 8.87 2.88
C ALA A 137 -15.90 9.95 3.96
N ILE A 138 -17.01 10.66 4.14
CA ILE A 138 -17.19 11.67 5.19
C ILE A 138 -17.90 11.02 6.36
N VAL A 139 -17.23 10.96 7.52
CA VAL A 139 -17.85 10.67 8.81
C VAL A 139 -18.33 11.99 9.41
N THR A 140 -19.54 11.98 9.93
CA THR A 140 -20.16 13.10 10.63
C THR A 140 -21.04 12.59 11.78
N TYR A 141 -21.84 13.44 12.38
CA TYR A 141 -22.79 13.08 13.45
C TYR A 141 -24.17 13.67 13.17
N LYS A 142 -25.21 13.06 13.72
CA LYS A 142 -26.59 13.57 13.60
C LYS A 142 -26.72 14.97 14.15
N GLY A 143 -27.34 15.86 13.38
CA GLY A 143 -27.53 17.26 13.70
C GLY A 143 -26.30 18.14 13.39
N SER A 144 -25.27 17.62 12.72
CA SER A 144 -24.19 18.43 12.15
C SER A 144 -24.65 19.15 10.90
N LYS A 145 -23.84 20.09 10.39
CA LYS A 145 -24.11 20.75 9.10
C LYS A 145 -24.09 19.78 7.90
N LEU A 146 -23.52 18.59 8.07
CA LEU A 146 -23.42 17.56 7.03
C LEU A 146 -24.49 16.45 7.18
N ASP A 147 -25.40 16.58 8.15
CA ASP A 147 -26.51 15.63 8.32
C ASP A 147 -27.52 15.81 7.18
N GLY A 148 -27.74 14.74 6.41
CA GLY A 148 -28.69 14.73 5.31
C GLY A 148 -28.19 15.27 3.97
N VAL A 149 -26.91 15.65 3.83
CA VAL A 149 -26.33 16.01 2.52
C VAL A 149 -26.38 14.82 1.55
N LYS A 150 -26.57 15.08 0.27
CA LYS A 150 -26.72 14.05 -0.77
C LYS A 150 -25.74 14.21 -1.93
N SER A 151 -25.12 15.37 -2.01
CA SER A 151 -24.22 15.71 -3.12
C SER A 151 -22.99 16.48 -2.63
N ILE A 152 -21.95 16.53 -3.46
CA ILE A 152 -20.79 17.40 -3.24
C ILE A 152 -21.20 18.88 -3.18
N ALA A 153 -22.22 19.28 -3.96
CA ALA A 153 -22.75 20.64 -3.93
C ALA A 153 -23.36 20.96 -2.55
N ASP A 154 -24.13 20.03 -1.96
CA ASP A 154 -24.69 20.21 -0.62
C ASP A 154 -23.60 20.37 0.44
N VAL A 155 -22.54 19.53 0.36
CA VAL A 155 -21.39 19.63 1.27
C VAL A 155 -20.73 20.99 1.20
N LYS A 156 -20.53 21.55 0.00
CA LYS A 156 -19.99 22.90 -0.20
C LYS A 156 -20.91 23.98 0.36
N ALA A 157 -22.22 23.87 0.10
CA ALA A 157 -23.22 24.84 0.54
C ALA A 157 -23.38 24.85 2.08
N ALA A 158 -23.11 23.73 2.75
CA ALA A 158 -23.22 23.61 4.19
C ALA A 158 -22.23 24.47 4.99
N ASN A 159 -21.19 25.02 4.36
CA ASN A 159 -20.12 25.77 5.03
C ASN A 159 -19.60 25.02 6.28
N ALA A 160 -19.43 23.72 6.14
CA ALA A 160 -19.01 22.82 7.21
C ALA A 160 -17.49 22.83 7.38
N THR A 161 -17.03 22.71 8.63
CA THR A 161 -15.62 22.49 8.92
C THR A 161 -15.28 21.01 8.73
N ILE A 162 -14.47 20.70 7.73
CA ILE A 162 -14.11 19.32 7.37
C ILE A 162 -12.64 19.07 7.67
N GLY A 163 -12.36 18.01 8.45
CA GLY A 163 -11.02 17.61 8.85
C GLY A 163 -10.47 16.45 8.00
N ALA A 164 -9.14 16.39 7.94
CA ALA A 164 -8.40 15.24 7.41
C ALA A 164 -6.99 15.21 8.01
N ALA A 165 -6.35 14.03 8.02
CA ALA A 165 -4.98 13.88 8.48
C ALA A 165 -3.98 14.42 7.44
N VAL A 166 -2.88 15.01 7.91
CA VAL A 166 -1.78 15.49 7.08
C VAL A 166 -1.21 14.35 6.21
N SER A 167 -0.73 14.69 5.02
CA SER A 167 -0.09 13.77 4.06
C SER A 167 -0.99 12.60 3.59
N SER A 168 -2.29 12.61 3.90
CA SER A 168 -3.24 11.56 3.50
C SER A 168 -3.92 11.89 2.16
N THR A 169 -4.35 10.86 1.43
CA THR A 169 -5.23 11.02 0.27
C THR A 169 -6.62 11.51 0.64
N SER A 170 -7.02 11.40 1.92
CA SER A 170 -8.22 12.01 2.47
C SER A 170 -8.11 13.55 2.47
N LEU A 171 -6.93 14.09 2.80
CA LEU A 171 -6.66 15.53 2.70
C LEU A 171 -6.77 16.01 1.25
N ASP A 172 -6.17 15.26 0.32
CA ASP A 172 -6.26 15.56 -1.12
C ASP A 172 -7.72 15.53 -1.60
N ALA A 173 -8.53 14.58 -1.10
CA ALA A 173 -9.96 14.51 -1.45
C ALA A 173 -10.75 15.74 -0.97
N VAL A 174 -10.49 16.24 0.26
CA VAL A 174 -11.13 17.47 0.75
C VAL A 174 -10.74 18.67 -0.11
N GLN A 175 -9.47 18.80 -0.47
CA GLN A 175 -8.98 19.93 -1.27
C GLN A 175 -9.44 19.86 -2.72
N ASN A 176 -9.31 18.71 -3.36
CA ASN A 176 -9.43 18.59 -4.82
C ASN A 176 -10.81 18.09 -5.26
N GLN A 177 -11.48 17.21 -4.51
CA GLN A 177 -12.81 16.70 -4.86
C GLN A 177 -13.92 17.55 -4.24
N LEU A 178 -13.83 17.86 -2.95
CA LEU A 178 -14.76 18.78 -2.32
C LEU A 178 -14.46 20.24 -2.67
N GLY A 179 -13.21 20.61 -2.93
CA GLY A 179 -12.81 22.00 -3.24
C GLY A 179 -13.06 22.95 -2.05
N VAL A 180 -12.95 22.44 -0.82
CA VAL A 180 -13.08 23.24 0.42
C VAL A 180 -11.76 23.23 1.19
N LYS A 181 -11.54 24.25 2.03
CA LYS A 181 -10.34 24.35 2.86
C LYS A 181 -10.46 23.36 4.03
N PRO A 182 -9.57 22.34 4.16
CA PRO A 182 -9.63 21.41 5.27
C PRO A 182 -9.06 22.00 6.56
N GLN A 183 -9.55 21.51 7.69
CA GLN A 183 -8.80 21.55 8.95
C GLN A 183 -7.85 20.35 8.99
N VAL A 184 -6.54 20.61 9.03
CA VAL A 184 -5.51 19.58 8.97
C VAL A 184 -5.14 19.13 10.38
N PHE A 185 -5.09 17.82 10.58
CA PHE A 185 -4.69 17.20 11.85
C PHE A 185 -3.42 16.37 11.65
N ASN A 186 -2.65 16.16 12.72
CA ASN A 186 -1.43 15.36 12.67
C ASN A 186 -1.71 13.87 12.34
N ASP A 187 -2.88 13.37 12.74
CA ASP A 187 -3.33 11.99 12.50
C ASP A 187 -4.86 11.88 12.62
N ASN A 188 -5.37 10.68 12.31
CA ASN A 188 -6.80 10.41 12.41
C ASN A 188 -7.31 10.43 13.86
N ALA A 189 -6.48 10.09 14.86
CA ALA A 189 -6.92 10.08 16.26
C ALA A 189 -7.21 11.51 16.77
N ALA A 190 -6.35 12.46 16.42
CA ALA A 190 -6.59 13.88 16.73
C ALA A 190 -7.84 14.40 16.01
N ALA A 191 -8.04 14.03 14.74
CA ALA A 191 -9.22 14.40 13.96
C ALA A 191 -10.51 13.79 14.53
N VAL A 192 -10.49 12.52 14.93
CA VAL A 192 -11.62 11.84 15.60
C VAL A 192 -11.97 12.54 16.90
N THR A 193 -10.96 12.92 17.70
CA THR A 193 -11.19 13.67 18.95
C THR A 193 -11.88 15.00 18.67
N ALA A 194 -11.44 15.75 17.65
CA ALA A 194 -12.06 17.00 17.25
C ALA A 194 -13.52 16.80 16.76
N LEU A 195 -13.80 15.71 16.02
CA LEU A 195 -15.17 15.38 15.58
C LEU A 195 -16.07 15.01 16.76
N LYS A 196 -15.59 14.21 17.71
CA LYS A 196 -16.31 13.85 18.96
C LYS A 196 -16.67 15.07 19.79
N ASN A 197 -15.75 16.04 19.83
CA ASN A 197 -15.93 17.30 20.55
C ASN A 197 -16.70 18.36 19.73
N LYS A 198 -17.20 18.02 18.52
CA LYS A 198 -17.93 18.92 17.62
C LYS A 198 -17.14 20.18 17.23
N GLN A 199 -15.79 20.09 17.25
CA GLN A 199 -14.89 21.15 16.77
C GLN A 199 -14.78 21.17 15.24
N ILE A 200 -15.13 20.03 14.59
CA ILE A 200 -15.32 19.90 13.17
C ILE A 200 -16.69 19.25 12.91
N ASP A 201 -17.27 19.55 11.74
CA ASP A 201 -18.56 19.00 11.32
C ASP A 201 -18.42 17.64 10.62
N GLY A 202 -17.26 17.36 10.04
CA GLY A 202 -16.98 16.11 9.34
C GLY A 202 -15.50 15.77 9.26
N LEU A 203 -15.21 14.49 9.09
CA LEU A 203 -13.87 13.92 8.93
C LEU A 203 -13.84 13.02 7.70
N VAL A 204 -12.87 13.25 6.80
CA VAL A 204 -12.67 12.38 5.62
C VAL A 204 -11.62 11.33 5.95
N VAL A 205 -11.99 10.06 5.70
CA VAL A 205 -11.15 8.86 5.89
C VAL A 205 -11.53 7.79 4.86
N ASP A 206 -10.76 6.71 4.80
CA ASP A 206 -11.14 5.53 4.01
C ASP A 206 -12.47 4.95 4.46
N LEU A 207 -13.27 4.47 3.52
CA LEU A 207 -14.62 3.98 3.77
C LEU A 207 -14.71 2.90 4.87
N PRO A 208 -13.84 1.88 4.95
CA PRO A 208 -13.88 0.92 6.06
C PRO A 208 -13.61 1.57 7.43
N THR A 209 -12.70 2.55 7.48
CA THR A 209 -12.47 3.35 8.68
C THR A 209 -13.72 4.17 9.03
N ALA A 210 -14.39 4.76 8.03
CA ALA A 210 -15.60 5.55 8.24
C ALA A 210 -16.71 4.72 8.89
N PHE A 211 -16.91 3.48 8.46
CA PHE A 211 -17.90 2.58 9.09
C PHE A 211 -17.59 2.32 10.56
N TYR A 212 -16.34 2.03 10.89
CA TYR A 212 -15.94 1.83 12.28
C TYR A 212 -16.14 3.09 13.13
N LEU A 213 -15.64 4.23 12.64
CA LEU A 213 -15.72 5.49 13.39
C LEU A 213 -17.17 5.92 13.63
N SER A 214 -18.05 5.79 12.63
CA SER A 214 -19.46 6.15 12.78
C SER A 214 -20.23 5.21 13.71
N ALA A 215 -19.85 3.92 13.78
CA ALA A 215 -20.56 2.93 14.59
C ALA A 215 -20.03 2.83 16.03
N ALA A 216 -18.72 3.06 16.26
CA ALA A 216 -18.07 2.74 17.52
C ALA A 216 -17.38 3.93 18.21
N GLU A 217 -16.92 4.93 17.46
CA GLU A 217 -16.08 6.00 18.02
C GLU A 217 -16.83 7.34 18.18
N VAL A 218 -17.66 7.71 17.19
CA VAL A 218 -18.33 9.01 17.17
C VAL A 218 -19.74 8.90 17.73
N PRO A 219 -20.09 9.58 18.83
CA PRO A 219 -21.45 9.59 19.37
C PRO A 219 -22.48 10.08 18.34
N ASN A 220 -23.51 9.28 18.09
CA ASN A 220 -24.48 9.50 17.00
C ASN A 220 -23.83 9.65 15.62
N GLY A 221 -22.72 8.94 15.40
CA GLY A 221 -21.96 8.98 14.17
C GLY A 221 -22.76 8.43 12.99
N ILE A 222 -22.63 9.09 11.85
CA ILE A 222 -23.19 8.67 10.57
C ILE A 222 -22.16 8.88 9.47
N ILE A 223 -22.33 8.20 8.34
CA ILE A 223 -21.57 8.45 7.12
C ILE A 223 -22.42 9.35 6.25
N ALA A 224 -21.99 10.60 6.02
CA ALA A 224 -22.66 11.55 5.12
C ALA A 224 -22.68 11.02 3.68
N GLY A 225 -21.58 10.38 3.27
CA GLY A 225 -21.46 9.72 1.98
C GLY A 225 -20.04 9.39 1.63
N GLN A 226 -19.86 8.59 0.58
CA GLN A 226 -18.54 8.27 0.00
C GLN A 226 -18.35 9.02 -1.32
N PHE A 227 -17.11 9.32 -1.66
CA PHE A 227 -16.75 9.91 -2.95
C PHE A 227 -16.72 8.80 -4.02
N ALA A 228 -17.24 9.11 -5.21
CA ALA A 228 -16.96 8.25 -6.35
C ALA A 228 -15.45 8.24 -6.58
N ASN A 229 -14.87 7.06 -6.76
CA ASN A 229 -13.47 6.97 -7.13
C ASN A 229 -13.30 7.39 -8.59
N VAL A 230 -13.04 8.69 -8.78
CA VAL A 230 -12.86 9.31 -10.10
C VAL A 230 -11.41 9.25 -10.58
N ASP A 231 -10.46 8.95 -9.69
CA ASP A 231 -9.06 8.86 -10.05
C ASP A 231 -8.72 7.47 -10.62
N LYS A 232 -8.62 7.43 -11.97
CA LYS A 232 -8.16 6.23 -12.68
C LYS A 232 -6.69 5.88 -12.39
N ALA A 233 -5.92 6.85 -11.88
CA ALA A 233 -4.51 6.66 -11.49
C ALA A 233 -4.36 6.07 -10.08
N ASP A 234 -5.44 6.01 -9.29
CA ASP A 234 -5.44 5.36 -7.98
C ASP A 234 -5.15 3.86 -8.11
N LYS A 235 -3.95 3.48 -7.71
CA LYS A 235 -3.46 2.10 -7.73
C LYS A 235 -3.90 1.28 -6.51
N GLY A 236 -4.56 1.91 -5.53
CA GLY A 236 -4.88 1.32 -4.24
C GLY A 236 -3.74 1.40 -3.22
N ALA A 237 -3.93 0.76 -2.08
CA ALA A 237 -2.97 0.72 -0.97
C ALA A 237 -1.97 -0.42 -1.14
N GLY A 238 -0.68 -0.12 -0.96
CA GLY A 238 0.43 -1.08 -1.00
C GLY A 238 1.18 -1.15 0.32
N LEU A 239 1.96 -2.22 0.52
CA LEU A 239 2.92 -2.30 1.61
C LEU A 239 4.04 -1.30 1.33
N LEU A 240 4.30 -0.41 2.28
CA LEU A 240 5.31 0.65 2.14
C LEU A 240 6.66 0.16 2.66
N LEU A 241 7.72 0.35 1.88
CA LEU A 241 9.10 -0.01 2.25
C LEU A 241 10.03 1.22 2.13
N ALA A 242 11.20 1.11 2.71
CA ALA A 242 12.25 2.10 2.44
C ALA A 242 12.52 2.20 0.94
N LYS A 243 12.89 3.38 0.46
CA LYS A 243 13.28 3.57 -0.95
C LYS A 243 14.48 2.68 -1.30
N ASN A 244 14.39 1.97 -2.42
CA ASN A 244 15.37 0.98 -2.89
C ASN A 244 15.62 -0.16 -1.89
N SER A 245 14.60 -0.56 -1.15
CA SER A 245 14.70 -1.68 -0.22
C SER A 245 15.05 -2.97 -0.97
N PRO A 246 16.08 -3.71 -0.53
CA PRO A 246 16.51 -4.94 -1.18
C PRO A 246 15.46 -6.07 -1.10
N ILE A 247 14.45 -5.92 -0.26
CA ILE A 247 13.37 -6.91 -0.10
C ILE A 247 12.08 -6.55 -0.83
N THR A 248 11.98 -5.38 -1.48
CA THR A 248 10.75 -4.91 -2.17
C THR A 248 10.21 -5.97 -3.13
N ALA A 249 11.07 -6.54 -3.98
CA ALA A 249 10.67 -7.56 -4.95
C ALA A 249 10.14 -8.83 -4.27
N CYS A 250 10.76 -9.27 -3.17
CA CYS A 250 10.32 -10.44 -2.41
C CYS A 250 8.98 -10.20 -1.70
N VAL A 251 8.79 -9.03 -1.10
CA VAL A 251 7.53 -8.66 -0.45
C VAL A 251 6.40 -8.58 -1.47
N THR A 252 6.66 -7.99 -2.64
CA THR A 252 5.70 -7.93 -3.75
C THR A 252 5.31 -9.34 -4.22
N LYS A 253 6.30 -10.20 -4.48
CA LYS A 253 6.07 -11.60 -4.89
C LYS A 253 5.25 -12.37 -3.85
N ALA A 254 5.52 -12.16 -2.57
CA ALA A 254 4.78 -12.81 -1.48
C ALA A 254 3.32 -12.33 -1.45
N LEU A 255 3.07 -11.04 -1.56
CA LEU A 255 1.70 -10.49 -1.62
C LEU A 255 0.95 -10.98 -2.86
N ASP A 256 1.61 -11.05 -4.02
CA ASP A 256 1.01 -11.58 -5.25
C ASP A 256 0.68 -13.08 -5.11
N ALA A 257 1.48 -13.83 -4.36
CA ALA A 257 1.18 -15.23 -4.02
C ALA A 257 -0.02 -15.35 -3.05
N VAL A 258 -0.18 -14.42 -2.10
CA VAL A 258 -1.38 -14.34 -1.24
C VAL A 258 -2.62 -14.04 -2.10
N ARG A 259 -2.49 -13.16 -3.09
CA ARG A 259 -3.59 -12.82 -4.01
C ARG A 259 -3.95 -14.00 -4.92
N SER A 260 -2.98 -14.58 -5.60
CA SER A 260 -3.20 -15.65 -6.58
C SER A 260 -3.72 -16.95 -5.97
N SER A 261 -3.43 -17.20 -4.67
CA SER A 261 -3.98 -18.34 -3.94
C SER A 261 -5.44 -18.16 -3.47
N GLY A 262 -6.06 -16.98 -3.70
CA GLY A 262 -7.39 -16.66 -3.17
C GLY A 262 -7.41 -16.27 -1.68
N GLU A 263 -6.27 -16.35 -0.99
CA GLU A 263 -6.17 -16.05 0.44
C GLU A 263 -6.50 -14.58 0.72
N LEU A 264 -6.05 -13.63 -0.15
CA LEU A 264 -6.39 -12.21 -0.02
C LEU A 264 -7.90 -11.97 -0.13
N ALA A 265 -8.58 -12.63 -1.06
CA ALA A 265 -10.05 -12.52 -1.21
C ALA A 265 -10.77 -13.04 0.04
N THR A 266 -10.32 -14.17 0.60
CA THR A 266 -10.85 -14.73 1.85
C THR A 266 -10.68 -13.77 3.03
N ILE A 267 -9.49 -13.17 3.18
CA ILE A 267 -9.21 -12.18 4.22
C ILE A 267 -10.11 -10.95 4.03
N THR A 268 -10.25 -10.45 2.79
CA THR A 268 -11.11 -9.31 2.46
C THR A 268 -12.57 -9.59 2.83
N SER A 269 -13.11 -10.73 2.42
CA SER A 269 -14.48 -11.14 2.74
C SER A 269 -14.70 -11.26 4.25
N LYS A 270 -13.72 -11.75 4.98
CA LYS A 270 -13.84 -11.91 6.43
C LYS A 270 -13.91 -10.58 7.19
N TRP A 271 -13.13 -9.58 6.76
CA TRP A 271 -12.92 -8.39 7.57
C TRP A 271 -13.58 -7.11 7.00
N LEU A 272 -13.86 -7.05 5.69
CA LEU A 272 -14.31 -5.82 5.03
C LEU A 272 -15.70 -5.90 4.37
N THR A 273 -16.42 -7.03 4.47
CA THR A 273 -17.75 -7.19 3.83
C THR A 273 -18.82 -6.24 4.36
N ALA A 274 -18.71 -5.78 5.60
CA ALA A 274 -19.64 -4.82 6.17
C ALA A 274 -19.52 -3.39 5.59
N SER A 275 -18.51 -3.12 4.76
CA SER A 275 -18.13 -1.77 4.32
C SER A 275 -18.76 -1.33 2.98
N ALA A 276 -19.82 -2.00 2.48
CA ALA A 276 -20.29 -1.83 1.10
C ALA A 276 -21.47 -0.87 0.89
N GLY A 277 -22.04 -0.26 1.91
CA GLY A 277 -23.38 0.35 1.85
C GLY A 277 -23.51 1.87 2.02
N ALA A 278 -22.41 2.65 1.97
CA ALA A 278 -22.52 4.10 2.12
C ALA A 278 -23.04 4.77 0.83
N PRO A 279 -23.93 5.79 0.91
CA PRO A 279 -24.40 6.52 -0.27
C PRO A 279 -23.24 7.21 -0.98
N VAL A 280 -23.29 7.24 -2.31
CA VAL A 280 -22.30 7.97 -3.12
C VAL A 280 -22.76 9.41 -3.28
N LEU A 281 -21.91 10.36 -2.90
CA LEU A 281 -22.12 11.79 -3.14
C LEU A 281 -21.94 12.07 -4.64
N LYS A 282 -22.98 12.55 -5.29
CA LYS A 282 -23.01 12.86 -6.74
C LYS A 282 -22.75 14.33 -7.01
#